data_f2a36cb47cb72548bad7fd17f383c8c0
#
_entry.id   f2a36cb47cb72548bad7fd17f383c8c0
#
_cell.length_a   1.000
_cell.length_b   1.000
_cell.length_c   1.000
_cell.angle_alpha   90.00
_cell.angle_beta   90.00
_cell.angle_gamma   90.00
#
_symmetry.space_group_name_H-M   'P 1'
#
loop_
_entity.id
_entity.type
_entity.pdbx_description
1 polymer ?
#
loop_
_entity_poly.entity_id
_entity_poly.type
_entity_poly.pdbx_seq_one_letter_code
_entity_poly.pdbx_strand_id
1 'polypeptide(L)'
;HAGVTSTFDMPNVDPNMTTIELMNERNQLGAKKSWTNYSYYFGATETNLEEIKKLDPKETCGLKVFMGTSTGTLLVEDDFALEQIFKHCPVTIVTHCEDNETMKNNLEKVKLENEEIDASFHPIIKDDICCYRSSSKVIELAKKYSSDLHVLHLTTEKEIALFENIDLKKK
;
A
#
# COMPACT_ATOMS: atom_id res chain seq x y z
N HIS A 1 -17.99 13.99 14.94
CA HIS A 1 -19.45 13.96 15.15
C HIS A 1 -20.13 12.66 14.68
N ALA A 2 -19.52 11.88 13.78
CA ALA A 2 -20.10 10.64 13.21
C ALA A 2 -19.63 9.35 13.93
N GLY A 3 -19.12 9.46 15.16
CA GLY A 3 -18.60 8.31 15.91
C GLY A 3 -17.18 7.88 15.52
N VAL A 4 -16.50 8.62 14.65
CA VAL A 4 -15.08 8.36 14.29
C VAL A 4 -14.20 8.78 15.47
N THR A 5 -13.49 7.83 16.05
CA THR A 5 -12.61 8.05 17.22
C THR A 5 -11.13 8.02 16.88
N SER A 6 -10.78 7.48 15.73
CA SER A 6 -9.38 7.32 15.28
C SER A 6 -9.28 7.48 13.78
N THR A 7 -8.18 8.07 13.31
CA THR A 7 -7.86 8.24 11.88
C THR A 7 -6.44 7.78 11.59
N PHE A 8 -6.26 7.09 10.47
CA PHE A 8 -4.95 6.68 9.95
C PHE A 8 -4.80 7.31 8.55
N ASP A 9 -3.88 8.26 8.43
CA ASP A 9 -3.74 9.04 7.21
C ASP A 9 -2.65 8.49 6.29
N MET A 10 -2.87 8.61 4.97
CA MET A 10 -1.98 8.07 3.96
C MET A 10 -0.79 9.00 3.69
N PRO A 11 0.35 8.48 3.19
CA PRO A 11 1.56 9.27 3.00
C PRO A 11 1.57 10.14 1.74
N ASN A 12 0.56 10.02 0.86
CA ASN A 12 0.42 10.76 -0.40
C ASN A 12 -0.12 12.17 -0.18
N VAL A 13 0.57 12.91 0.66
CA VAL A 13 0.35 14.32 0.98
C VAL A 13 1.42 15.18 0.32
N ASP A 14 1.33 16.48 0.38
CA ASP A 14 2.34 17.40 -0.15
C ASP A 14 3.12 18.09 0.99
N PRO A 15 4.45 17.87 1.09
CA PRO A 15 5.24 16.83 0.41
C PRO A 15 4.89 15.41 0.86
N ASN A 16 5.15 14.39 0.01
CA ASN A 16 4.96 12.98 0.35
C ASN A 16 5.75 12.61 1.61
N MET A 17 5.13 11.88 2.53
CA MET A 17 5.75 11.52 3.82
C MET A 17 6.69 10.31 3.68
N THR A 18 7.91 10.56 3.22
CA THR A 18 8.92 9.54 2.85
C THR A 18 10.22 9.65 3.64
N THR A 19 10.30 10.58 4.60
CA THR A 19 11.42 10.75 5.53
C THR A 19 10.93 10.83 6.98
N ILE A 20 11.79 10.44 7.92
CA ILE A 20 11.49 10.55 9.36
C ILE A 20 11.21 11.99 9.77
N GLU A 21 11.89 12.95 9.16
CA GLU A 21 11.67 14.38 9.43
C GLU A 21 10.24 14.80 9.07
N LEU A 22 9.76 14.48 7.87
CA LEU A 22 8.39 14.78 7.42
C LEU A 22 7.34 14.06 8.29
N MET A 23 7.61 12.83 8.72
CA MET A 23 6.73 12.10 9.64
C MET A 23 6.63 12.82 10.99
N ASN A 24 7.75 13.28 11.54
CA ASN A 24 7.77 14.03 12.79
C ASN A 24 7.01 15.36 12.70
N GLU A 25 7.16 16.09 11.60
CA GLU A 25 6.38 17.30 11.32
C GLU A 25 4.89 17.02 11.29
N ARG A 26 4.45 15.93 10.64
CA ARG A 26 3.05 15.51 10.60
C ARG A 26 2.52 15.11 11.97
N ASN A 27 3.28 14.38 12.77
CA ASN A 27 2.93 14.04 14.15
C ASN A 27 2.75 15.29 14.99
N GLN A 28 3.63 16.28 14.87
CA GLN A 28 3.47 17.57 15.57
C GLN A 28 2.25 18.35 15.10
N LEU A 29 1.93 18.31 13.81
CA LEU A 29 0.71 18.93 13.26
C LEU A 29 -0.55 18.24 13.78
N GLY A 30 -0.57 16.91 13.80
CA GLY A 30 -1.65 16.11 14.36
C GLY A 30 -1.89 16.43 15.84
N ALA A 31 -0.82 16.49 16.64
CA ALA A 31 -0.91 16.84 18.06
C ALA A 31 -1.55 18.22 18.31
N LYS A 32 -1.38 19.15 17.37
CA LYS A 32 -1.97 20.50 17.49
C LYS A 32 -3.40 20.62 16.96
N LYS A 33 -3.78 19.78 15.97
CA LYS A 33 -5.00 19.99 15.19
C LYS A 33 -6.02 18.85 15.25
N SER A 34 -5.61 17.63 15.60
CA SER A 34 -6.51 16.48 15.59
C SER A 34 -7.47 16.52 16.80
N TRP A 35 -8.74 16.23 16.52
CA TRP A 35 -9.79 16.02 17.54
C TRP A 35 -10.03 14.53 17.83
N THR A 36 -9.38 13.65 17.08
CA THR A 36 -9.45 12.20 17.23
C THR A 36 -8.07 11.64 17.54
N ASN A 37 -7.98 10.38 17.94
CA ASN A 37 -6.72 9.68 17.89
C ASN A 37 -6.25 9.64 16.44
N TYR A 38 -4.95 9.77 16.22
CA TYR A 38 -4.39 9.81 14.87
C TYR A 38 -3.08 9.03 14.78
N SER A 39 -2.81 8.53 13.62
CA SER A 39 -1.50 8.03 13.22
C SER A 39 -1.33 8.22 11.71
N TYR A 40 -0.11 8.10 11.24
CA TYR A 40 0.24 8.31 9.85
C TYR A 40 0.96 7.08 9.31
N TYR A 41 0.67 6.71 8.06
CA TYR A 41 1.47 5.76 7.33
C TYR A 41 2.70 6.43 6.73
N PHE A 42 3.86 5.81 6.91
CA PHE A 42 5.08 6.23 6.22
C PHE A 42 5.05 5.72 4.77
N GLY A 43 5.51 6.52 3.80
CA GLY A 43 5.51 6.17 2.38
C GLY A 43 6.79 5.46 1.96
N ALA A 44 6.67 4.28 1.36
CA ALA A 44 7.76 3.62 0.68
C ALA A 44 8.03 4.27 -0.69
N THR A 45 9.30 4.31 -1.06
CA THR A 45 9.77 4.59 -2.41
C THR A 45 10.85 3.58 -2.78
N GLU A 46 11.25 3.52 -4.04
CA GLU A 46 12.34 2.63 -4.47
C GLU A 46 13.70 2.99 -3.87
N THR A 47 13.84 4.17 -3.27
CA THR A 47 15.13 4.71 -2.84
C THR A 47 15.25 5.06 -1.34
N ASN A 48 14.15 4.96 -0.55
CA ASN A 48 14.17 5.39 0.85
C ASN A 48 14.33 4.27 1.89
N LEU A 49 14.96 3.15 1.51
CA LEU A 49 15.13 1.99 2.38
C LEU A 49 15.82 2.34 3.72
N GLU A 50 16.80 3.24 3.71
CA GLU A 50 17.51 3.64 4.94
C GLU A 50 16.64 4.46 5.90
N GLU A 51 15.62 5.16 5.40
CA GLU A 51 14.61 5.80 6.24
C GLU A 51 13.60 4.75 6.77
N ILE A 52 13.20 3.78 5.93
CA ILE A 52 12.29 2.69 6.32
C ILE A 52 12.87 1.87 7.49
N LYS A 53 14.16 1.57 7.47
CA LYS A 53 14.84 0.83 8.55
C LYS A 53 14.81 1.53 9.92
N LYS A 54 14.57 2.84 9.95
CA LYS A 54 14.52 3.65 11.18
C LYS A 54 13.11 3.75 11.78
N LEU A 55 12.09 3.19 11.13
CA LEU A 55 10.71 3.29 11.59
C LEU A 55 10.52 2.63 12.97
N ASP A 56 9.83 3.34 13.85
CA ASP A 56 9.40 2.84 15.16
C ASP A 56 7.88 2.57 15.12
N PRO A 57 7.40 1.35 15.48
CA PRO A 57 5.98 1.03 15.51
C PRO A 57 5.18 1.88 16.53
N LYS A 58 5.84 2.64 17.39
CA LYS A 58 5.18 3.59 18.29
C LYS A 58 4.88 4.94 17.63
N GLU A 59 5.55 5.25 16.54
CA GLU A 59 5.49 6.57 15.86
C GLU A 59 4.67 6.53 14.56
N THR A 60 4.42 5.33 14.00
CA THR A 60 3.66 5.14 12.77
C THR A 60 2.73 3.94 12.86
N CYS A 61 1.59 4.00 12.18
CA CYS A 61 0.69 2.85 12.06
C CYS A 61 1.14 1.82 11.02
N GLY A 62 2.18 2.11 10.22
CA GLY A 62 2.76 1.17 9.27
C GLY A 62 3.44 1.84 8.08
N LEU A 63 4.07 1.02 7.25
CA LEU A 63 4.69 1.42 5.98
C LEU A 63 3.71 1.20 4.83
N LYS A 64 3.33 2.27 4.14
CA LYS A 64 2.47 2.20 2.95
C LYS A 64 3.30 1.98 1.70
N VAL A 65 3.00 0.92 0.96
CA VAL A 65 3.58 0.59 -0.36
C VAL A 65 2.48 0.66 -1.41
N PHE A 66 2.70 1.43 -2.44
CA PHE A 66 1.85 1.49 -3.62
C PHE A 66 2.44 0.61 -4.73
N MET A 67 1.72 -0.45 -5.07
CA MET A 67 2.02 -1.32 -6.20
C MET A 67 0.89 -1.15 -7.21
N GLY A 68 1.16 -0.44 -8.29
CA GLY A 68 0.13 -0.02 -9.22
C GLY A 68 -0.04 1.50 -9.23
N THR A 69 -1.20 1.98 -9.60
CA THR A 69 -1.45 3.41 -9.76
C THR A 69 -1.17 4.19 -8.48
N SER A 70 -0.23 5.12 -8.53
CA SER A 70 0.07 6.06 -7.45
C SER A 70 0.39 7.44 -7.99
N THR A 71 0.37 8.43 -7.09
CA THR A 71 0.76 9.81 -7.40
C THR A 71 2.19 10.08 -6.97
N GLY A 72 2.95 10.79 -7.82
CA GLY A 72 4.31 11.21 -7.51
C GLY A 72 5.30 10.04 -7.44
N THR A 73 6.21 10.08 -6.46
CA THR A 73 7.34 9.14 -6.32
C THR A 73 7.05 7.92 -5.44
N LEU A 74 5.78 7.71 -5.03
CA LEU A 74 5.40 6.65 -4.09
C LEU A 74 5.21 5.28 -4.75
N LEU A 75 5.27 5.19 -6.07
CA LEU A 75 5.14 3.92 -6.77
C LEU A 75 6.40 3.07 -6.57
N VAL A 76 6.23 1.80 -6.21
CA VAL A 76 7.30 0.82 -6.07
C VAL A 76 7.05 -0.31 -7.07
N GLU A 77 7.76 -0.28 -8.20
CA GLU A 77 7.68 -1.26 -9.28
C GLU A 77 8.89 -2.17 -9.34
N ASP A 78 10.06 -1.66 -8.90
CA ASP A 78 11.30 -2.43 -8.90
C ASP A 78 11.23 -3.60 -7.92
N ASP A 79 11.38 -4.82 -8.45
CA ASP A 79 11.28 -6.06 -7.67
C ASP A 79 12.34 -6.17 -6.58
N PHE A 80 13.54 -5.69 -6.84
CA PHE A 80 14.62 -5.71 -5.87
C PHE A 80 14.33 -4.73 -4.72
N ALA A 81 13.90 -3.50 -5.03
CA ALA A 81 13.51 -2.53 -4.02
C ALA A 81 12.36 -3.06 -3.15
N LEU A 82 11.33 -3.63 -3.77
CA LEU A 82 10.20 -4.24 -3.06
C LEU A 82 10.68 -5.36 -2.13
N GLU A 83 11.52 -6.26 -2.60
CA GLU A 83 12.09 -7.34 -1.80
C GLU A 83 12.90 -6.82 -0.61
N GLN A 84 13.73 -5.77 -0.80
CA GLN A 84 14.48 -5.14 0.30
C GLN A 84 13.57 -4.48 1.34
N ILE A 85 12.45 -3.87 0.92
CA ILE A 85 11.44 -3.32 1.81
C ILE A 85 10.88 -4.44 2.69
N PHE A 86 10.39 -5.53 2.11
CA PHE A 86 9.83 -6.65 2.89
C PHE A 86 10.84 -7.29 3.82
N LYS A 87 12.10 -7.38 3.42
CA LYS A 87 13.17 -7.97 4.22
C LYS A 87 13.56 -7.13 5.44
N HIS A 88 13.45 -5.82 5.37
CA HIS A 88 14.06 -4.92 6.36
C HIS A 88 13.07 -4.00 7.09
N CYS A 89 11.81 -3.96 6.69
CA CYS A 89 10.81 -3.11 7.33
C CYS A 89 10.49 -3.60 8.75
N PRO A 90 10.64 -2.75 9.78
CA PRO A 90 10.39 -3.15 11.18
C PRO A 90 8.93 -2.99 11.62
N VAL A 91 8.05 -2.50 10.74
CA VAL A 91 6.64 -2.22 11.03
C VAL A 91 5.72 -2.95 10.05
N THR A 92 4.42 -3.00 10.32
CA THR A 92 3.45 -3.59 9.40
C THR A 92 3.53 -2.93 8.02
N ILE A 93 3.68 -3.74 6.98
CA ILE A 93 3.66 -3.28 5.59
C ILE A 93 2.21 -3.27 5.11
N VAL A 94 1.77 -2.15 4.57
CA VAL A 94 0.40 -1.92 4.13
C VAL A 94 0.40 -1.64 2.63
N THR A 95 -0.24 -2.50 1.84
CA THR A 95 -0.10 -2.48 0.38
C THR A 95 -1.38 -2.09 -0.34
N HIS A 96 -1.25 -1.27 -1.39
CA HIS A 96 -2.22 -1.16 -2.47
C HIS A 96 -1.73 -2.03 -3.61
N CYS A 97 -2.52 -3.03 -4.00
CA CYS A 97 -2.12 -4.10 -4.90
C CYS A 97 -2.87 -4.04 -6.23
N GLU A 98 -2.22 -3.51 -7.26
CA GLU A 98 -2.65 -3.58 -8.66
C GLU A 98 -1.43 -3.85 -9.53
N ASP A 99 -1.55 -4.75 -10.51
CA ASP A 99 -0.47 -5.11 -11.43
C ASP A 99 -0.47 -4.18 -12.64
N ASN A 100 0.52 -3.31 -12.75
CA ASN A 100 0.62 -2.29 -13.81
C ASN A 100 0.70 -2.89 -15.21
N GLU A 101 1.38 -4.02 -15.38
CA GLU A 101 1.47 -4.70 -16.67
C GLU A 101 0.09 -5.20 -17.13
N THR A 102 -0.65 -5.83 -16.23
CA THR A 102 -2.03 -6.29 -16.52
C THR A 102 -2.94 -5.11 -16.86
N MET A 103 -2.90 -4.03 -16.06
CA MET A 103 -3.69 -2.82 -16.34
C MET A 103 -3.38 -2.22 -17.70
N LYS A 104 -2.10 -2.11 -18.05
CA LYS A 104 -1.67 -1.57 -19.34
C LYS A 104 -2.17 -2.42 -20.50
N ASN A 105 -2.01 -3.74 -20.40
CA ASN A 105 -2.46 -4.67 -21.43
C ASN A 105 -3.99 -4.63 -21.60
N ASN A 106 -4.74 -4.54 -20.51
CA ASN A 106 -6.19 -4.43 -20.55
C ASN A 106 -6.63 -3.08 -21.14
N LEU A 107 -5.99 -1.98 -20.77
CA LEU A 107 -6.26 -0.67 -21.34
C LEU A 107 -6.00 -0.62 -22.85
N GLU A 108 -4.91 -1.24 -23.32
CA GLU A 108 -4.60 -1.32 -24.76
C GLU A 108 -5.67 -2.10 -25.52
N LYS A 109 -6.16 -3.22 -24.97
CA LYS A 109 -7.28 -3.98 -25.58
C LYS A 109 -8.55 -3.15 -25.67
N VAL A 110 -8.93 -2.46 -24.56
CA VAL A 110 -10.11 -1.61 -24.54
C VAL A 110 -10.01 -0.50 -25.58
N LYS A 111 -8.82 0.12 -25.75
CA LYS A 111 -8.57 1.14 -26.77
C LYS A 111 -8.68 0.63 -28.21
N LEU A 112 -8.33 -0.61 -28.47
CA LEU A 112 -8.44 -1.18 -29.82
C LEU A 112 -9.89 -1.50 -30.21
N GLU A 113 -10.75 -1.76 -29.24
CA GLU A 113 -12.13 -2.21 -29.45
C GLU A 113 -13.14 -1.06 -29.33
N ASN A 114 -12.74 0.10 -28.78
CA ASN A 114 -13.65 1.20 -28.48
C ASN A 114 -13.05 2.55 -28.88
N GLU A 115 -13.86 3.39 -29.54
CA GLU A 115 -13.46 4.74 -29.95
C GLU A 115 -13.38 5.70 -28.75
N GLU A 116 -14.26 5.52 -27.75
CA GLU A 116 -14.30 6.33 -26.53
C GLU A 116 -14.21 5.41 -25.30
N ILE A 117 -13.48 5.85 -24.28
CA ILE A 117 -13.31 5.14 -23.04
C ILE A 117 -13.84 6.02 -21.91
N ASP A 118 -14.85 5.53 -21.21
CA ASP A 118 -15.43 6.16 -20.03
C ASP A 118 -15.21 5.33 -18.75
N ALA A 119 -15.80 5.76 -17.65
CA ALA A 119 -15.64 5.12 -16.34
C ALA A 119 -16.18 3.67 -16.27
N SER A 120 -17.04 3.25 -17.21
CA SER A 120 -17.59 1.88 -17.23
C SER A 120 -16.53 0.83 -17.57
N PHE A 121 -15.43 1.23 -18.22
CA PHE A 121 -14.30 0.36 -18.53
C PHE A 121 -13.34 0.16 -17.34
N HIS A 122 -13.48 0.94 -16.27
CA HIS A 122 -12.57 0.83 -15.12
C HIS A 122 -12.49 -0.59 -14.54
N PRO A 123 -13.59 -1.34 -14.30
CA PRO A 123 -13.51 -2.72 -13.80
C PRO A 123 -12.98 -3.73 -14.83
N ILE A 124 -12.94 -3.38 -16.11
CA ILE A 124 -12.34 -4.21 -17.17
C ILE A 124 -10.83 -3.98 -17.22
N ILE A 125 -10.40 -2.73 -17.05
CA ILE A 125 -8.98 -2.35 -17.05
C ILE A 125 -8.31 -2.85 -15.77
N LYS A 126 -8.96 -2.64 -14.63
CA LYS A 126 -8.52 -3.09 -13.30
C LYS A 126 -9.32 -4.33 -12.88
N ASP A 127 -9.09 -5.42 -13.56
CA ASP A 127 -9.79 -6.69 -13.34
C ASP A 127 -9.29 -7.44 -12.10
N ASP A 128 -9.94 -8.57 -11.79
CA ASP A 128 -9.59 -9.41 -10.66
C ASP A 128 -8.19 -10.07 -10.79
N ILE A 129 -7.70 -10.26 -12.01
CA ILE A 129 -6.35 -10.78 -12.27
C ILE A 129 -5.28 -9.75 -11.91
N CYS A 130 -5.55 -8.46 -12.20
CA CYS A 130 -4.68 -7.36 -11.82
C CYS A 130 -4.45 -7.33 -10.30
N CYS A 131 -5.52 -7.39 -9.50
CA CYS A 131 -5.44 -7.42 -8.04
C CYS A 131 -4.77 -8.72 -7.55
N TYR A 132 -5.19 -9.88 -8.05
CA TYR A 132 -4.69 -11.19 -7.64
C TYR A 132 -3.18 -11.35 -7.83
N ARG A 133 -2.63 -10.94 -8.98
CA ARG A 133 -1.19 -11.02 -9.27
C ARG A 133 -0.38 -10.21 -8.28
N SER A 134 -0.78 -8.97 -8.06
CA SER A 134 -0.09 -8.06 -7.15
C SER A 134 -0.19 -8.54 -5.69
N SER A 135 -1.38 -8.94 -5.23
CA SER A 135 -1.59 -9.47 -3.88
C SER A 135 -0.83 -10.77 -3.64
N SER A 136 -0.81 -11.70 -4.62
CA SER A 136 -0.03 -12.94 -4.52
C SER A 136 1.45 -12.66 -4.30
N LYS A 137 2.02 -11.72 -5.05
CA LYS A 137 3.43 -11.33 -4.96
C LYS A 137 3.80 -10.82 -3.57
N VAL A 138 3.01 -9.92 -2.98
CA VAL A 138 3.31 -9.38 -1.65
C VAL A 138 3.12 -10.42 -0.55
N ILE A 139 2.16 -11.33 -0.68
CA ILE A 139 1.96 -12.43 0.27
C ILE A 139 3.14 -13.41 0.24
N GLU A 140 3.67 -13.73 -0.94
CA GLU A 140 4.88 -14.55 -1.06
C GLU A 140 6.09 -13.88 -0.41
N LEU A 141 6.28 -12.57 -0.61
CA LEU A 141 7.35 -11.82 0.05
C LEU A 141 7.16 -11.77 1.56
N ALA A 142 5.95 -11.53 2.04
CA ALA A 142 5.65 -11.53 3.47
C ALA A 142 5.93 -12.88 4.12
N LYS A 143 5.55 -13.98 3.49
CA LYS A 143 5.87 -15.34 3.93
C LYS A 143 7.38 -15.60 3.94
N LYS A 144 8.08 -15.18 2.89
CA LYS A 144 9.54 -15.36 2.73
C LYS A 144 10.34 -14.67 3.83
N TYR A 145 9.94 -13.47 4.21
CA TYR A 145 10.67 -12.63 5.17
C TYR A 145 10.03 -12.56 6.56
N SER A 146 8.90 -13.23 6.76
CA SER A 146 8.10 -13.18 7.99
C SER A 146 7.70 -11.76 8.36
N SER A 147 7.37 -10.95 7.36
CA SER A 147 6.94 -9.57 7.53
C SER A 147 5.46 -9.52 7.86
N ASP A 148 5.05 -8.60 8.74
CA ASP A 148 3.63 -8.32 8.96
C ASP A 148 3.07 -7.58 7.75
N LEU A 149 2.01 -8.13 7.14
CA LEU A 149 1.39 -7.60 5.92
C LEU A 149 -0.10 -7.29 6.12
N HIS A 150 -0.53 -6.15 5.64
CA HIS A 150 -1.92 -5.76 5.51
C HIS A 150 -2.23 -5.37 4.06
N VAL A 151 -2.94 -6.22 3.32
CA VAL A 151 -3.44 -5.87 1.99
C VAL A 151 -4.71 -5.04 2.15
N LEU A 152 -4.67 -3.79 1.66
CA LEU A 152 -5.79 -2.85 1.76
C LEU A 152 -6.92 -3.18 0.78
N HIS A 153 -8.13 -2.73 1.13
CA HIS A 153 -9.33 -2.71 0.28
C HIS A 153 -9.47 -3.94 -0.65
N LEU A 154 -9.33 -5.12 -0.06
CA LEU A 154 -9.48 -6.41 -0.74
C LEU A 154 -10.90 -6.51 -1.30
N THR A 155 -11.03 -6.64 -2.62
CA THR A 155 -12.34 -6.53 -3.29
C THR A 155 -12.70 -7.70 -4.19
N THR A 156 -11.78 -8.63 -4.41
CA THR A 156 -12.01 -9.76 -5.33
C THR A 156 -12.07 -11.10 -4.62
N GLU A 157 -12.94 -12.00 -5.08
CA GLU A 157 -13.08 -13.35 -4.52
C GLU A 157 -11.78 -14.16 -4.64
N LYS A 158 -11.05 -13.99 -5.74
CA LYS A 158 -9.78 -14.69 -5.96
C LYS A 158 -8.72 -14.36 -4.91
N GLU A 159 -8.68 -13.11 -4.47
CA GLU A 159 -7.73 -12.68 -3.45
C GLU A 159 -8.06 -13.28 -2.08
N ILE A 160 -9.35 -13.47 -1.75
CA ILE A 160 -9.76 -14.06 -0.46
C ILE A 160 -9.13 -15.44 -0.25
N ALA A 161 -9.01 -16.22 -1.32
CA ALA A 161 -8.40 -17.55 -1.28
C ALA A 161 -6.89 -17.56 -0.93
N LEU A 162 -6.22 -16.39 -1.00
CA LEU A 162 -4.82 -16.23 -0.61
C LEU A 162 -4.63 -16.16 0.91
N PHE A 163 -5.70 -15.92 1.67
CA PHE A 163 -5.67 -15.75 3.11
C PHE A 163 -6.29 -16.95 3.83
N GLU A 164 -5.60 -17.42 4.84
CA GLU A 164 -6.08 -18.49 5.73
C GLU A 164 -6.52 -17.92 7.06
N ASN A 165 -7.58 -18.50 7.64
CA ASN A 165 -7.99 -18.17 9.00
C ASN A 165 -7.02 -18.83 9.99
N ILE A 166 -6.11 -18.06 10.54
CA ILE A 166 -5.14 -18.54 11.53
C ILE A 166 -5.67 -18.21 12.93
N ASP A 167 -5.66 -19.21 13.82
CA ASP A 167 -5.92 -18.98 15.25
C ASP A 167 -4.83 -18.07 15.82
N LEU A 168 -5.18 -16.84 16.17
CA LEU A 168 -4.26 -15.82 16.73
C LEU A 168 -3.55 -16.28 18.03
N LYS A 169 -4.01 -17.37 18.67
CA LYS A 169 -3.36 -17.97 19.83
C LYS A 169 -2.16 -18.86 19.48
N LYS A 170 -1.90 -19.05 18.20
CA LYS A 170 -0.77 -19.88 17.69
C LYS A 170 0.38 -19.06 17.11
N LYS A 171 0.41 -17.76 17.36
CA LYS A 171 1.55 -16.91 17.03
C LYS A 171 2.63 -16.99 18.10
#